data_edf6e208680df7757d00f3bb43af675e
#
_entry.id   edf6e208680df7757d00f3bb43af675e
#
_cell.length_a   1.000
_cell.length_b   1.000
_cell.length_c   1.000
_cell.angle_alpha   90.00
_cell.angle_beta   90.00
_cell.angle_gamma   90.00
#
_symmetry.space_group_name_H-M   'P 1'
#
loop_
_entity.id
_entity.type
_entity.pdbx_description
1 polymer ?
#
loop_
_entity_poly.entity_id
_entity_poly.type
_entity_poly.pdbx_seq_one_letter_code
_entity_poly.pdbx_strand_id
1 'polypeptide(L)'
;MNQALVELHAAIAKLHRAAAHDHDSRRDHVASWLDDLFVDIKTREQLSEASGEALGLYRGGMGSFHDVGTAVMAEAVDGLNRALHAAHGKLLRG
;
A
#
# COMPACT_ATOMS: atom_id res chain seq x y z
N MET A 1 13.18 -4.79 -9.25
CA MET A 1 11.89 -4.10 -9.38
C MET A 1 10.70 -5.07 -9.36
N ASN A 2 10.81 -6.14 -10.09
CA ASN A 2 9.67 -7.09 -10.20
C ASN A 2 9.22 -7.65 -8.85
N GLN A 3 10.17 -8.04 -8.00
CA GLN A 3 9.84 -8.59 -6.69
C GLN A 3 9.07 -7.59 -5.83
N ALA A 4 9.55 -6.35 -5.77
CA ALA A 4 8.90 -5.32 -4.98
C ALA A 4 7.48 -5.04 -5.48
N LEU A 5 7.32 -5.01 -6.81
CA LEU A 5 6.02 -4.74 -7.41
C LEU A 5 5.04 -5.89 -7.16
N VAL A 6 5.52 -7.13 -7.24
CA VAL A 6 4.70 -8.31 -6.94
C VAL A 6 4.23 -8.26 -5.48
N GLU A 7 5.12 -7.92 -4.57
CA GLU A 7 4.78 -7.82 -3.15
C GLU A 7 3.78 -6.70 -2.88
N LEU A 8 3.92 -5.57 -3.59
CA LEU A 8 2.97 -4.48 -3.47
C LEU A 8 1.58 -4.89 -3.95
N HIS A 9 1.49 -5.53 -5.11
CA HIS A 9 0.20 -5.99 -5.62
C HIS A 9 -0.44 -7.00 -4.69
N ALA A 10 0.35 -7.89 -4.10
CA ALA A 10 -0.15 -8.86 -3.12
C ALA A 10 -0.66 -8.15 -1.86
N ALA A 11 0.07 -7.13 -1.39
CA ALA A 11 -0.33 -6.38 -0.21
C ALA A 11 -1.62 -5.59 -0.45
N ILE A 12 -1.77 -5.01 -1.64
CA ILE A 12 -2.99 -4.29 -2.01
C ILE A 12 -4.18 -5.25 -2.09
N ALA A 13 -3.98 -6.42 -2.67
CA ALA A 13 -5.03 -7.45 -2.74
C ALA A 13 -5.46 -7.87 -1.34
N LYS A 14 -4.51 -7.99 -0.41
CA LYS A 14 -4.80 -8.32 0.98
C LYS A 14 -5.62 -7.21 1.64
N LEU A 15 -5.31 -5.95 1.33
CA LEU A 15 -6.09 -4.82 1.83
C LEU A 15 -7.53 -4.87 1.32
N HIS A 16 -7.73 -5.18 0.04
CA HIS A 16 -9.08 -5.37 -0.51
C HIS A 16 -9.85 -6.45 0.25
N ARG A 17 -9.20 -7.58 0.52
CA ARG A 17 -9.84 -8.68 1.25
C ARG A 17 -10.18 -8.29 2.68
N ALA A 18 -9.28 -7.58 3.35
CA ALA A 18 -9.52 -7.12 4.71
C ALA A 18 -10.66 -6.11 4.75
N ALA A 19 -10.71 -5.20 3.79
CA ALA A 19 -11.78 -4.22 3.70
C ALA A 19 -13.14 -4.91 3.49
N ALA A 20 -13.19 -5.91 2.65
CA ALA A 20 -14.40 -6.69 2.43
C ALA A 20 -14.83 -7.43 3.70
N HIS A 21 -13.88 -8.02 4.40
CA HIS A 21 -14.13 -8.74 5.65
C HIS A 21 -14.73 -7.80 6.70
N ASP A 22 -14.21 -6.59 6.79
CA ASP A 22 -14.61 -5.62 7.80
C ASP A 22 -15.74 -4.69 7.35
N HIS A 23 -16.22 -4.85 6.12
CA HIS A 23 -17.20 -3.94 5.50
C HIS A 23 -16.70 -2.49 5.54
N ASP A 24 -15.44 -2.29 5.23
CA ASP A 24 -14.78 -0.99 5.31
C ASP A 24 -14.63 -0.40 3.90
N SER A 25 -15.63 0.36 3.49
CA SER A 25 -15.65 0.94 2.14
C SER A 25 -14.57 1.99 1.94
N ARG A 26 -14.16 2.69 3.00
CA ARG A 26 -13.10 3.68 2.90
C ARG A 26 -11.76 3.06 2.53
N ARG A 27 -11.41 1.97 3.21
CA ARG A 27 -10.16 1.27 2.93
C ARG A 27 -10.22 0.54 1.61
N ASP A 28 -11.39 0.10 1.19
CA ASP A 28 -11.55 -0.48 -0.13
C ASP A 28 -11.31 0.58 -1.21
N HIS A 29 -11.79 1.79 -1.01
CA HIS A 29 -11.51 2.92 -1.91
C HIS A 29 -10.01 3.21 -1.98
N VAL A 30 -9.34 3.20 -0.85
CA VAL A 30 -7.89 3.40 -0.80
C VAL A 30 -7.18 2.30 -1.58
N ALA A 31 -7.61 1.05 -1.41
CA ALA A 31 -7.02 -0.07 -2.13
C ALA A 31 -7.19 0.09 -3.65
N SER A 32 -8.35 0.56 -4.09
CA SER A 32 -8.60 0.81 -5.51
C SER A 32 -7.70 1.93 -6.04
N TRP A 33 -7.53 2.99 -5.27
CA TRP A 33 -6.62 4.07 -5.62
C TRP A 33 -5.18 3.56 -5.75
N LEU A 34 -4.78 2.68 -4.84
CA LEU A 34 -3.45 2.07 -4.89
C LEU A 34 -3.28 1.19 -6.13
N ASP A 35 -4.32 0.44 -6.49
CA ASP A 35 -4.28 -0.35 -7.73
C ASP A 35 -4.00 0.54 -8.93
N ASP A 36 -4.69 1.67 -9.02
CA ASP A 36 -4.49 2.62 -10.12
C ASP A 36 -3.09 3.23 -10.08
N LEU A 37 -2.61 3.53 -8.90
CA LEU A 37 -1.29 4.14 -8.72
C LEU A 37 -0.17 3.23 -9.21
N PHE A 38 -0.33 1.92 -9.04
CA PHE A 38 0.72 0.95 -9.37
C PHE A 38 0.44 0.15 -10.65
N VAL A 39 -0.58 0.49 -11.40
CA VAL A 39 -1.00 -0.30 -12.57
C VAL A 39 0.01 -0.21 -13.72
N ASP A 40 0.64 0.93 -13.90
CA ASP A 40 1.50 1.19 -15.06
C ASP A 40 2.94 1.47 -14.70
N ILE A 41 3.44 0.78 -13.70
CA ILE A 41 4.82 0.97 -13.24
C ILE A 41 5.77 0.25 -14.21
N LYS A 42 6.62 1.00 -14.86
CA LYS A 42 7.58 0.48 -15.83
C LYS A 42 9.03 0.72 -15.46
N THR A 43 9.29 1.67 -14.57
CA THR A 43 10.65 2.00 -14.15
C THR A 43 10.75 2.06 -12.63
N ARG A 44 11.99 1.95 -12.13
CA ARG A 44 12.24 2.06 -10.69
C ARG A 44 11.88 3.45 -10.18
N GLU A 45 12.08 4.47 -10.99
CA GLU A 45 11.73 5.83 -10.62
C GLU A 45 10.23 5.96 -10.40
N GLN A 46 9.44 5.40 -11.31
CA GLN A 46 7.99 5.39 -11.17
C GLN A 46 7.56 4.65 -9.92
N LEU A 47 8.21 3.51 -9.63
CA LEU A 47 7.92 2.73 -8.44
C LEU A 47 8.22 3.52 -7.18
N SER A 48 9.36 4.19 -7.14
CA SER A 48 9.74 5.00 -5.99
C SER A 48 8.79 6.17 -5.78
N GLU A 49 8.42 6.88 -6.84
CA GLU A 49 7.49 8.01 -6.76
C GLU A 49 6.12 7.55 -6.27
N ALA A 50 5.61 6.49 -6.85
CA ALA A 50 4.29 5.95 -6.45
C ALA A 50 4.32 5.47 -5.00
N SER A 51 5.39 4.80 -4.61
CA SER A 51 5.54 4.31 -3.23
C SER A 51 5.61 5.47 -2.23
N GLY A 52 6.36 6.54 -2.58
CA GLY A 52 6.44 7.72 -1.75
C GLY A 52 5.09 8.40 -1.59
N GLU A 53 4.33 8.50 -2.67
CA GLU A 53 2.98 9.07 -2.63
C GLU A 53 2.06 8.22 -1.76
N ALA A 54 2.10 6.91 -1.92
CA ALA A 54 1.28 5.99 -1.12
C ALA A 54 1.63 6.04 0.35
N LEU A 55 2.91 6.22 0.68
CA LEU A 55 3.34 6.36 2.07
C LEU A 55 2.74 7.58 2.75
N GLY A 56 2.28 8.54 1.98
CA GLY A 56 1.54 9.69 2.51
C GLY A 56 0.29 9.29 3.28
N LEU A 57 -0.28 8.12 3.01
CA LEU A 57 -1.41 7.59 3.78
C LEU A 57 -1.10 7.42 5.26
N TYR A 58 0.18 7.20 5.57
CA TYR A 58 0.62 6.93 6.94
C TYR A 58 1.16 8.18 7.65
N ARG A 59 1.12 9.33 6.96
CA ARG A 59 1.65 10.57 7.48
C ARG A 59 0.54 11.62 7.61
N GLY A 60 0.75 12.56 8.50
CA GLY A 60 -0.13 13.71 8.62
C GLY A 60 -1.56 13.33 8.92
N GLY A 61 -2.51 13.94 8.27
CA GLY A 61 -3.92 13.84 8.57
C GLY A 61 -4.58 12.50 8.35
N MET A 62 -3.87 11.50 7.90
CA MET A 62 -4.44 10.20 7.62
C MET A 62 -4.25 9.21 8.77
N GLY A 63 -4.24 9.69 9.98
CA GLY A 63 -4.12 8.84 11.17
C GLY A 63 -5.15 7.72 11.22
N SER A 64 -6.34 7.98 10.67
CA SER A 64 -7.41 6.98 10.65
C SER A 64 -7.07 5.74 9.83
N PHE A 65 -6.14 5.85 8.89
CA PHE A 65 -5.72 4.68 8.11
C PHE A 65 -4.98 3.66 8.97
N HIS A 66 -4.19 4.14 9.93
CA HIS A 66 -3.48 3.30 10.89
C HIS A 66 -4.36 2.81 12.02
N ASP A 67 -5.44 3.52 12.29
CA ASP A 67 -6.33 3.24 13.40
C ASP A 67 -7.30 2.14 12.99
N VAL A 68 -6.92 0.90 13.27
CA VAL A 68 -7.66 -0.26 12.82
C VAL A 68 -8.25 -1.00 14.02
N GLY A 69 -9.47 -1.53 13.82
CA GLY A 69 -10.20 -2.21 14.89
C GLY A 69 -10.07 -3.72 14.89
N THR A 70 -9.56 -4.32 13.81
CA THR A 70 -9.48 -5.78 13.70
C THR A 70 -8.06 -6.24 13.41
N ALA A 71 -7.75 -7.46 13.80
CA ALA A 71 -6.45 -8.07 13.51
C ALA A 71 -6.24 -8.25 12.00
N VAL A 72 -7.30 -8.59 11.29
CA VAL A 72 -7.26 -8.76 9.83
C VAL A 72 -6.82 -7.47 9.15
N MET A 73 -7.46 -6.36 9.51
CA MET A 73 -7.13 -5.06 8.92
C MET A 73 -5.75 -4.59 9.38
N ALA A 74 -5.40 -4.76 10.64
CA ALA A 74 -4.10 -4.37 11.17
C ALA A 74 -2.98 -5.06 10.40
N GLU A 75 -3.13 -6.35 10.13
CA GLU A 75 -2.14 -7.11 9.40
C GLU A 75 -2.01 -6.62 7.95
N ALA A 76 -3.15 -6.33 7.31
CA ALA A 76 -3.14 -5.84 5.93
C ALA A 76 -2.50 -4.46 5.82
N VAL A 77 -2.83 -3.54 6.71
CA VAL A 77 -2.27 -2.18 6.72
C VAL A 77 -0.78 -2.22 7.01
N ASP A 78 -0.36 -3.04 7.95
CA ASP A 78 1.03 -3.20 8.33
C ASP A 78 1.87 -3.80 7.19
N GLY A 79 1.34 -4.85 6.56
CA GLY A 79 2.00 -5.50 5.44
C GLY A 79 2.17 -4.55 4.26
N LEU A 80 1.17 -3.74 3.99
CA LEU A 80 1.25 -2.73 2.93
C LEU A 80 2.33 -1.70 3.25
N ASN A 81 2.37 -1.23 4.50
CA ASN A 81 3.38 -0.27 4.93
C ASN A 81 4.80 -0.81 4.69
N ARG A 82 5.03 -2.06 5.07
CA ARG A 82 6.34 -2.70 4.86
C ARG A 82 6.69 -2.81 3.37
N ALA A 83 5.72 -3.21 2.56
CA ALA A 83 5.94 -3.34 1.12
C ALA A 83 6.26 -2.00 0.47
N LEU A 84 5.57 -0.94 0.89
CA LEU A 84 5.81 0.40 0.37
C LEU A 84 7.19 0.92 0.75
N HIS A 85 7.60 0.73 1.99
CA HIS A 85 8.92 1.14 2.44
C HIS A 85 10.02 0.38 1.71
N ALA A 86 9.83 -0.92 1.51
CA ALA A 86 10.79 -1.74 0.79
C ALA A 86 10.94 -1.26 -0.67
N ALA A 87 9.82 -0.98 -1.32
CA ALA A 87 9.84 -0.51 -2.70
C ALA A 87 10.49 0.86 -2.83
N HIS A 88 10.17 1.76 -1.91
CA HIS A 88 10.72 3.11 -1.90
C HIS A 88 12.22 3.09 -1.58
N GLY A 89 12.60 2.31 -0.58
CA GLY A 89 13.98 2.23 -0.13
C GLY A 89 14.92 1.57 -1.12
N LYS A 90 14.44 0.63 -1.90
CA LYS A 90 15.27 -0.05 -2.90
C LYS A 90 15.84 0.90 -3.93
N LEU A 91 15.07 1.90 -4.34
CA LEU A 91 15.57 2.89 -5.29
C LEU A 91 16.66 3.76 -4.65
N LEU A 92 16.47 4.11 -3.38
CA LEU A 92 17.44 4.96 -2.67
C LEU A 92 18.78 4.27 -2.47
N ARG A 93 18.82 2.97 -2.50
CA ARG A 93 20.05 2.21 -2.35
C ARG A 93 20.78 1.96 -3.66
N GLY A 94 20.19 2.44 -4.72
CA GLY A 94 20.78 2.33 -6.02
C GLY A 94 20.49 1.10 -6.72
#